data_f1eda9ee1662043fb87e8ef068414fb9
#
_entry.id   f1eda9ee1662043fb87e8ef068414fb9
#
_cell.length_a   1.000
_cell.length_b   1.000
_cell.length_c   1.000
_cell.angle_alpha   90.00
_cell.angle_beta   90.00
_cell.angle_gamma   90.00
#
_symmetry.space_group_name_H-M   'P 1'
#
loop_
_entity.id
_entity.type
_entity.pdbx_description
1 polymer ?
#
loop_
_entity_poly.entity_id
_entity_poly.type
_entity_poly.pdbx_seq_one_letter_code
_entity_poly.pdbx_strand_id
1 'polypeptide(L)'
;MQISFTPEFADRLRADMALKGQQLHNPHGGGNTYELERALGEDMLLTSVGWANSYYQDADQYVDEWGIGWRSHPYETPFGAGRYTEIASHPLADDAAISSYQPPDPARPDLYTDSARVIREFKDDYWIVGVTVTTIFEAAWALRDPWIGDVRFTG
;
A
#
# COMPACT_ATOMS: atom_id res chain seq x y z
N MET A 1 -19.85 5.63 5.84
CA MET A 1 -19.52 5.08 4.49
C MET A 1 -18.04 5.34 4.24
N GLN A 2 -17.32 4.44 3.60
CA GLN A 2 -15.90 4.62 3.25
C GLN A 2 -15.77 4.49 1.73
N ILE A 3 -15.01 5.39 1.09
CA ILE A 3 -14.77 5.42 -0.35
C ILE A 3 -13.27 5.58 -0.57
N SER A 4 -12.71 4.80 -1.49
CA SER A 4 -11.33 4.94 -1.92
C SER A 4 -11.28 5.46 -3.35
N PHE A 5 -10.37 6.37 -3.59
CA PHE A 5 -10.16 6.99 -4.90
C PHE A 5 -8.76 6.67 -5.42
N THR A 6 -8.59 6.69 -6.74
CA THR A 6 -7.25 6.75 -7.32
C THR A 6 -6.58 8.07 -6.95
N PRO A 7 -5.24 8.12 -6.84
CA PRO A 7 -4.52 9.32 -6.42
C PRO A 7 -4.88 10.55 -7.26
N GLU A 8 -4.90 10.43 -8.58
CA GLU A 8 -5.20 11.55 -9.48
C GLU A 8 -6.64 12.07 -9.35
N PHE A 9 -7.59 11.19 -9.06
CA PHE A 9 -8.98 11.62 -8.80
C PHE A 9 -9.10 12.29 -7.43
N ALA A 10 -8.44 11.73 -6.42
CA ALA A 10 -8.42 12.33 -5.09
C ALA A 10 -7.79 13.72 -5.11
N ASP A 11 -6.68 13.92 -5.83
CA ASP A 11 -6.03 15.23 -5.98
C ASP A 11 -6.93 16.24 -6.67
N ARG A 12 -7.63 15.82 -7.73
CA ARG A 12 -8.61 16.67 -8.40
C ARG A 12 -9.76 17.05 -7.48
N LEU A 13 -10.31 16.11 -6.75
CA LEU A 13 -11.43 16.34 -5.83
C LEU A 13 -11.00 17.28 -4.69
N ARG A 14 -9.78 17.11 -4.16
CA ARG A 14 -9.22 18.01 -3.14
C ARG A 14 -9.11 19.45 -3.69
N ALA A 15 -8.63 19.61 -4.92
CA ALA A 15 -8.54 20.92 -5.56
C ALA A 15 -9.92 21.55 -5.75
N ASP A 16 -10.89 20.80 -6.25
CA ASP A 16 -12.27 21.26 -6.46
C ASP A 16 -12.96 21.65 -5.13
N MET A 17 -12.63 20.97 -4.03
CA MET A 17 -13.11 21.28 -2.67
C MET A 17 -12.27 22.33 -1.93
N ALA A 18 -11.22 22.87 -2.56
CA ALA A 18 -10.29 23.83 -1.98
C ALA A 18 -9.63 23.36 -0.66
N LEU A 19 -9.38 22.05 -0.52
CA LEU A 19 -8.69 21.47 0.61
C LEU A 19 -7.18 21.76 0.51
N LYS A 20 -6.55 22.12 1.63
CA LYS A 20 -5.15 22.58 1.67
C LYS A 20 -4.18 21.54 2.26
N GLY A 21 -4.68 20.47 2.84
CA GLY A 21 -3.88 19.43 3.45
C GLY A 21 -3.07 18.66 2.41
N GLN A 22 -1.87 18.24 2.76
CA GLN A 22 -1.11 17.31 1.92
C GLN A 22 -1.75 15.93 1.97
N GLN A 23 -2.03 15.38 0.79
CA GLN A 23 -2.24 13.96 0.67
C GLN A 23 -0.88 13.29 0.45
N LEU A 24 -0.54 12.35 1.28
CA LEU A 24 0.57 11.47 0.97
C LEU A 24 0.10 10.48 -0.08
N HIS A 25 0.85 10.36 -1.17
CA HIS A 25 0.54 9.40 -2.24
C HIS A 25 0.65 7.94 -1.79
N ASN A 26 1.12 7.70 -0.59
CA ASN A 26 1.15 6.39 0.02
C ASN A 26 0.09 6.30 1.13
N PRO A 27 -1.08 5.73 0.88
CA PRO A 27 -2.12 5.55 1.90
C PRO A 27 -1.65 4.66 3.07
N HIS A 28 -0.55 3.93 2.89
CA HIS A 28 0.06 3.06 3.90
C HIS A 28 1.30 3.69 4.55
N GLY A 29 1.76 4.84 4.05
CA GLY A 29 3.03 5.48 4.43
C GLY A 29 3.02 6.37 5.66
N GLY A 30 1.90 6.53 6.30
CA GLY A 30 1.76 7.38 7.47
C GLY A 30 1.58 8.87 7.18
N GLY A 31 1.21 9.63 8.21
CA GLY A 31 1.02 11.08 8.14
C GLY A 31 -0.26 11.53 7.44
N ASN A 32 -1.15 10.64 7.05
CA ASN A 32 -2.43 11.00 6.45
C ASN A 32 -3.28 11.83 7.44
N THR A 33 -3.75 12.98 6.98
CA THR A 33 -4.59 13.89 7.76
C THR A 33 -6.08 13.56 7.66
N TYR A 34 -6.47 12.69 6.75
CA TYR A 34 -7.86 12.33 6.43
C TYR A 34 -8.76 13.55 6.13
N GLU A 35 -8.18 14.61 5.60
CA GLU A 35 -8.92 15.84 5.33
C GLU A 35 -10.01 15.62 4.28
N LEU A 36 -9.73 14.85 3.23
CA LEU A 36 -10.70 14.53 2.18
C LEU A 36 -11.83 13.66 2.72
N GLU A 37 -11.48 12.55 3.39
CA GLU A 37 -12.44 11.61 3.98
C GLU A 37 -13.38 12.32 4.96
N ARG A 38 -12.82 13.17 5.81
CA ARG A 38 -13.58 13.99 6.77
C ARG A 38 -14.48 15.03 6.07
N ALA A 39 -13.98 15.67 5.03
CA ALA A 39 -14.75 16.64 4.25
C ALA A 39 -15.89 15.99 3.46
N LEU A 40 -15.73 14.73 3.08
CA LEU A 40 -16.77 13.93 2.43
C LEU A 40 -17.78 13.34 3.42
N GLY A 41 -17.56 13.50 4.73
CA GLY A 41 -18.45 12.97 5.76
C GLY A 41 -18.33 11.47 5.96
N GLU A 42 -17.15 10.90 5.70
CA GLU A 42 -16.89 9.50 6.04
C GLU A 42 -16.90 9.31 7.56
N ASP A 43 -17.38 8.17 8.01
CA ASP A 43 -17.45 7.78 9.42
C ASP A 43 -16.38 6.73 9.80
N MET A 44 -15.60 6.27 8.81
CA MET A 44 -14.51 5.31 8.98
C MET A 44 -13.22 5.84 8.39
N LEU A 45 -12.13 5.69 9.13
CA LEU A 45 -10.79 6.01 8.66
C LEU A 45 -9.94 4.74 8.61
N LEU A 46 -9.25 4.57 7.50
CA LEU A 46 -8.43 3.38 7.27
C LEU A 46 -6.98 3.63 7.70
N THR A 47 -6.39 2.67 8.38
CA THR A 47 -4.96 2.65 8.68
C THR A 47 -4.39 1.26 8.45
N SER A 48 -3.11 1.17 8.19
CA SER A 48 -2.40 -0.11 8.05
C SER A 48 -1.03 -0.04 8.71
N VAL A 49 -0.37 -1.18 8.81
CA VAL A 49 1.03 -1.23 9.23
C VAL A 49 1.92 -0.55 8.18
N GLY A 50 2.92 0.17 8.67
CA GLY A 50 3.82 0.97 7.85
C GLY A 50 4.91 0.16 7.15
N TRP A 51 4.55 -0.88 6.38
CA TRP A 51 5.50 -1.49 5.46
C TRP A 51 5.90 -0.44 4.44
N ALA A 52 7.11 0.07 4.61
CA ALA A 52 7.61 1.11 3.73
C ALA A 52 7.75 0.61 2.30
N ASN A 53 7.30 1.41 1.36
CA ASN A 53 7.77 1.40 -0.03
C ASN A 53 7.25 0.30 -0.95
N SER A 54 6.18 -0.41 -0.60
CA SER A 54 5.74 -1.52 -1.43
C SER A 54 5.16 -1.13 -2.78
N TYR A 55 4.47 0.02 -2.94
CA TYR A 55 3.73 0.30 -4.18
C TYR A 55 3.97 1.68 -4.80
N TYR A 56 4.61 2.62 -4.10
CA TYR A 56 4.59 4.03 -4.47
C TYR A 56 5.94 4.70 -4.33
N GLN A 57 6.96 4.19 -5.04
CA GLN A 57 8.22 4.91 -5.20
C GLN A 57 8.24 5.67 -6.51
N ASP A 58 8.85 6.84 -6.52
CA ASP A 58 9.01 7.67 -7.73
C ASP A 58 10.03 7.10 -8.73
N ALA A 59 10.55 5.92 -8.48
CA ALA A 59 11.50 5.24 -9.36
C ALA A 59 10.78 4.31 -10.35
N ASP A 60 11.30 4.20 -11.56
CA ASP A 60 10.78 3.30 -12.59
C ASP A 60 10.95 1.82 -12.21
N GLN A 61 11.99 1.51 -11.43
CA GLN A 61 12.24 0.19 -10.87
C GLN A 61 12.80 0.32 -9.46
N TYR A 62 12.34 -0.54 -8.56
CA TYR A 62 12.81 -0.59 -7.17
C TYR A 62 12.59 -1.99 -6.58
N VAL A 63 13.26 -2.26 -5.46
CA VAL A 63 13.07 -3.48 -4.66
C VAL A 63 12.56 -3.05 -3.30
N ASP A 64 11.46 -3.66 -2.83
CA ASP A 64 10.90 -3.37 -1.52
C ASP A 64 11.64 -4.13 -0.39
N GLU A 65 11.21 -3.92 0.84
CA GLU A 65 11.81 -4.56 2.01
C GLU A 65 11.55 -6.08 2.10
N TRP A 66 10.61 -6.59 1.31
CA TRP A 66 10.37 -8.03 1.15
C TRP A 66 11.26 -8.65 0.07
N GLY A 67 12.08 -7.85 -0.61
CA GLY A 67 12.91 -8.28 -1.73
C GLY A 67 12.14 -8.42 -3.03
N ILE A 68 10.89 -7.99 -3.09
CA ILE A 68 10.08 -8.01 -4.31
C ILE A 68 10.54 -6.88 -5.23
N GLY A 69 10.90 -7.22 -6.47
CA GLY A 69 11.22 -6.22 -7.48
C GLY A 69 9.96 -5.69 -8.14
N TRP A 70 9.84 -4.38 -8.19
CA TRP A 70 8.72 -3.66 -8.77
C TRP A 70 9.14 -2.88 -10.00
N ARG A 71 8.23 -2.74 -10.97
CA ARG A 71 8.35 -1.85 -12.12
C ARG A 71 7.14 -0.93 -12.16
N SER A 72 7.41 0.36 -12.31
CA SER A 72 6.38 1.38 -12.35
C SER A 72 6.17 1.87 -13.78
N HIS A 73 4.92 1.92 -14.22
CA HIS A 73 4.52 2.38 -15.54
C HIS A 73 3.67 3.65 -15.43
N PRO A 74 4.05 4.73 -16.12
CA PRO A 74 3.21 5.92 -16.18
C PRO A 74 1.99 5.66 -17.07
N TYR A 75 0.87 6.28 -16.73
CA TYR A 75 -0.31 6.36 -17.58
C TYR A 75 -0.91 7.76 -17.53
N GLU A 76 -1.71 8.09 -18.53
CA GLU A 76 -2.45 9.35 -18.61
C GLU A 76 -3.95 9.07 -18.75
N THR A 77 -4.75 9.88 -18.08
CA THR A 77 -6.20 9.87 -18.16
C THR A 77 -6.71 11.28 -18.42
N PRO A 78 -8.00 11.46 -18.84
CA PRO A 78 -8.61 12.81 -18.92
C PRO A 78 -8.63 13.56 -17.58
N PHE A 79 -8.39 12.87 -16.47
CA PHE A 79 -8.43 13.44 -15.10
C PHE A 79 -7.04 13.69 -14.52
N GLY A 80 -5.98 13.25 -15.17
CA GLY A 80 -4.59 13.42 -14.73
C GLY A 80 -3.70 12.25 -15.11
N ALA A 81 -2.41 12.44 -14.86
CA ALA A 81 -1.40 11.40 -15.02
C ALA A 81 -1.22 10.62 -13.73
N GLY A 82 -1.02 9.34 -13.84
CA GLY A 82 -0.76 8.44 -12.72
C GLY A 82 0.31 7.41 -13.06
N ARG A 83 0.56 6.51 -12.12
CA ARG A 83 1.48 5.37 -12.30
C ARG A 83 0.84 4.12 -11.70
N TYR A 84 1.03 2.99 -12.36
CA TYR A 84 0.73 1.69 -11.77
C TYR A 84 2.02 0.88 -11.65
N THR A 85 2.05 -0.06 -10.73
CA THR A 85 3.20 -0.93 -10.51
C THR A 85 2.85 -2.37 -10.79
N GLU A 86 3.83 -3.10 -11.33
CA GLU A 86 3.76 -4.54 -11.49
C GLU A 86 4.97 -5.20 -10.83
N ILE A 87 4.83 -6.47 -10.47
CA ILE A 87 5.95 -7.26 -9.97
C ILE A 87 6.87 -7.59 -11.14
N ALA A 88 8.13 -7.21 -11.03
CA ALA A 88 9.18 -7.44 -12.03
C ALA A 88 10.09 -8.62 -11.67
N SER A 89 10.21 -8.93 -10.37
CA SER A 89 10.96 -10.10 -9.90
C SER A 89 10.49 -10.56 -8.52
N HIS A 90 10.62 -11.86 -8.29
CA HIS A 90 10.21 -12.53 -7.08
C HIS A 90 11.43 -13.03 -6.30
N PRO A 91 11.58 -12.72 -4.99
CA PRO A 91 12.77 -13.13 -4.22
C PRO A 91 12.87 -14.66 -4.03
N LEU A 92 11.75 -15.36 -4.11
CA LEU A 92 11.68 -16.81 -3.93
C LEU A 92 11.41 -17.57 -5.25
N ALA A 93 11.79 -16.99 -6.39
CA ALA A 93 11.65 -17.63 -7.69
C ALA A 93 12.44 -18.94 -7.76
N ASP A 94 13.59 -19.02 -7.09
CA ASP A 94 14.41 -20.23 -6.97
C ASP A 94 14.13 -20.94 -5.63
N ASP A 95 13.92 -22.26 -5.68
CA ASP A 95 13.74 -23.10 -4.48
C ASP A 95 14.90 -22.99 -3.50
N ALA A 96 16.13 -22.81 -3.99
CA ALA A 96 17.30 -22.63 -3.13
C ALA A 96 17.22 -21.36 -2.26
N ALA A 97 16.52 -20.33 -2.71
CA ALA A 97 16.37 -19.09 -1.97
C ALA A 97 15.47 -19.24 -0.74
N ILE A 98 14.53 -20.19 -0.72
CA ILE A 98 13.54 -20.37 0.35
C ILE A 98 14.23 -20.63 1.69
N SER A 99 15.24 -21.46 1.72
CA SER A 99 15.92 -21.85 2.96
C SER A 99 16.73 -20.72 3.63
N SER A 100 17.10 -19.71 2.86
CA SER A 100 17.92 -18.57 3.31
C SER A 100 17.13 -17.25 3.41
N TYR A 101 15.88 -17.22 3.00
CA TYR A 101 15.07 -16.02 2.98
C TYR A 101 14.81 -15.50 4.40
N GLN A 102 15.02 -14.22 4.59
CA GLN A 102 14.75 -13.51 5.83
C GLN A 102 13.67 -12.46 5.57
N PRO A 103 12.43 -12.68 6.06
CA PRO A 103 11.38 -11.67 5.95
C PRO A 103 11.69 -10.45 6.83
N PRO A 104 11.11 -9.29 6.52
CA PRO A 104 11.18 -8.13 7.40
C PRO A 104 10.67 -8.45 8.81
N ASP A 105 11.26 -7.81 9.82
CA ASP A 105 10.88 -8.02 11.22
C ASP A 105 9.48 -7.44 11.51
N PRO A 106 8.47 -8.26 11.83
CA PRO A 106 7.13 -7.79 12.13
C PRO A 106 7.02 -7.10 13.51
N ALA A 107 8.01 -7.25 14.37
CA ALA A 107 8.04 -6.62 15.68
C ALA A 107 8.69 -5.22 15.67
N ARG A 108 9.10 -4.74 14.52
CA ARG A 108 9.72 -3.43 14.34
C ARG A 108 8.78 -2.31 14.79
N PRO A 109 9.15 -1.47 15.79
CA PRO A 109 8.23 -0.51 16.41
C PRO A 109 7.68 0.56 15.44
N ASP A 110 8.48 0.95 14.44
CA ASP A 110 8.10 1.96 13.45
C ASP A 110 6.91 1.56 12.58
N LEU A 111 6.66 0.26 12.41
CA LEU A 111 5.51 -0.26 11.64
C LEU A 111 4.16 0.23 12.20
N TYR A 112 4.08 0.47 13.50
CA TYR A 112 2.80 0.76 14.18
C TYR A 112 2.65 2.22 14.58
N THR A 113 3.67 3.05 14.34
CA THR A 113 3.72 4.43 14.81
C THR A 113 2.56 5.27 14.26
N ASP A 114 2.29 5.16 12.95
CA ASP A 114 1.22 5.95 12.36
C ASP A 114 -0.17 5.42 12.75
N SER A 115 -0.36 4.12 12.78
CA SER A 115 -1.63 3.53 13.26
C SER A 115 -1.94 3.94 14.70
N ALA A 116 -0.92 3.95 15.56
CA ALA A 116 -1.08 4.42 16.94
C ALA A 116 -1.45 5.92 17.00
N ARG A 117 -0.87 6.75 16.12
CA ARG A 117 -1.24 8.16 15.97
C ARG A 117 -2.69 8.30 15.53
N VAL A 118 -3.09 7.61 14.46
CA VAL A 118 -4.46 7.66 13.92
C VAL A 118 -5.49 7.27 14.98
N ILE A 119 -5.24 6.18 15.71
CA ILE A 119 -6.12 5.75 16.81
C ILE A 119 -6.21 6.84 17.87
N ARG A 120 -5.08 7.40 18.31
CA ARG A 120 -5.07 8.44 19.35
C ARG A 120 -5.81 9.71 18.94
N GLU A 121 -5.69 10.12 17.68
CA GLU A 121 -6.21 11.38 17.18
C GLU A 121 -7.69 11.31 16.78
N PHE A 122 -8.17 10.14 16.33
CA PHE A 122 -9.48 10.07 15.66
C PHE A 122 -10.48 9.06 16.25
N LYS A 123 -10.08 8.18 17.18
CA LYS A 123 -10.94 7.09 17.67
C LYS A 123 -12.21 7.54 18.40
N ASP A 124 -12.23 8.76 18.88
CA ASP A 124 -13.39 9.28 19.62
C ASP A 124 -14.51 9.78 18.68
N ASP A 125 -14.16 10.12 17.43
CA ASP A 125 -15.07 10.66 16.44
C ASP A 125 -15.31 9.72 15.25
N TYR A 126 -14.40 8.74 15.00
CA TYR A 126 -14.42 7.88 13.82
C TYR A 126 -14.19 6.41 14.17
N TRP A 127 -14.78 5.54 13.38
CA TRP A 127 -14.37 4.14 13.35
C TRP A 127 -13.00 4.00 12.71
N ILE A 128 -12.04 3.46 13.44
CA ILE A 128 -10.70 3.19 12.90
C ILE A 128 -10.62 1.74 12.46
N VAL A 129 -10.37 1.54 11.18
CA VAL A 129 -10.32 0.21 10.56
C VAL A 129 -8.87 -0.11 10.16
N GLY A 130 -8.34 -1.18 10.74
CA GLY A 130 -7.06 -1.75 10.33
C GLY A 130 -7.21 -2.49 9.00
N VAL A 131 -6.40 -2.14 8.02
CA VAL A 131 -6.41 -2.77 6.69
C VAL A 131 -5.17 -3.63 6.52
N THR A 132 -5.36 -4.87 6.11
CA THR A 132 -4.31 -5.71 5.55
C THR A 132 -4.40 -5.62 4.03
N VAL A 133 -3.36 -5.07 3.41
CA VAL A 133 -3.35 -4.78 1.97
C VAL A 133 -3.35 -6.04 1.14
N THR A 134 -2.72 -7.11 1.66
CA THR A 134 -2.63 -8.40 0.98
C THR A 134 -3.04 -9.53 1.91
N THR A 135 -3.58 -10.59 1.29
CA THR A 135 -3.86 -11.86 1.97
C THR A 135 -2.62 -12.77 1.95
N ILE A 136 -2.67 -13.89 2.65
CA ILE A 136 -1.59 -14.90 2.62
C ILE A 136 -1.32 -15.36 1.19
N PHE A 137 -2.37 -15.50 0.36
CA PHE A 137 -2.21 -15.92 -1.04
C PHE A 137 -1.45 -14.86 -1.86
N GLU A 138 -1.84 -13.60 -1.75
CA GLU A 138 -1.20 -12.51 -2.50
C GLU A 138 0.23 -12.28 -2.04
N ALA A 139 0.52 -12.41 -0.74
CA ALA A 139 1.88 -12.35 -0.22
C ALA A 139 2.74 -13.50 -0.76
N ALA A 140 2.23 -14.72 -0.77
CA ALA A 140 2.93 -15.87 -1.33
C ALA A 140 3.16 -15.70 -2.85
N TRP A 141 2.16 -15.20 -3.57
CA TRP A 141 2.28 -14.90 -5.00
C TRP A 141 3.31 -13.81 -5.27
N ALA A 142 3.33 -12.74 -4.49
CA ALA A 142 4.31 -11.67 -4.65
C ALA A 142 5.74 -12.12 -4.34
N LEU A 143 5.92 -13.01 -3.38
CA LEU A 143 7.23 -13.59 -3.04
C LEU A 143 7.69 -14.63 -4.05
N ARG A 144 6.77 -15.38 -4.62
CA ARG A 144 7.07 -16.48 -5.56
C ARG A 144 6.02 -16.51 -6.67
N ASP A 145 6.43 -16.32 -7.90
CA ASP A 145 5.55 -16.44 -9.07
C ASP A 145 4.87 -17.83 -9.09
N PRO A 146 3.54 -17.92 -9.06
CA PRO A 146 2.82 -19.18 -9.11
C PRO A 146 2.98 -19.91 -10.46
N TRP A 147 3.50 -19.25 -11.47
CA TRP A 147 3.72 -19.79 -12.82
C TRP A 147 5.13 -20.30 -13.07
N ILE A 148 6.04 -20.19 -12.08
CA ILE A 148 7.38 -20.79 -12.20
C ILE A 148 7.28 -22.29 -11.93
N GLY A 149 7.21 -23.04 -13.01
CA GLY A 149 7.27 -24.51 -13.02
C GLY A 149 6.03 -25.18 -12.46
N ASP A 150 5.64 -26.30 -13.07
CA ASP A 150 4.56 -27.21 -12.70
C ASP A 150 4.18 -27.29 -11.20
N VAL A 151 3.65 -26.21 -10.64
CA VAL A 151 3.00 -26.27 -9.34
C VAL A 151 1.64 -26.93 -9.56
N ARG A 152 1.66 -28.25 -9.67
CA ARG A 152 0.46 -29.05 -9.48
C ARG A 152 0.11 -28.95 -8.02
N PHE A 153 -0.94 -28.22 -7.70
CA PHE A 153 -1.66 -28.44 -6.46
C PHE A 153 -2.21 -29.87 -6.53
N THR A 154 -1.41 -30.83 -6.10
CA THR A 154 -1.92 -32.18 -5.81
C THR A 154 -2.68 -32.07 -4.51
N GLY A 155 -4.02 -32.03 -4.63
CA GLY A 155 -4.94 -32.08 -3.50
C GLY A 155 -4.86 -33.39 -2.71
#